data_a06a1a96614b83582b25a69f9b8cbd77
#
_entry.id   a06a1a96614b83582b25a69f9b8cbd77
#
_cell.length_a   1.000
_cell.length_b   1.000
_cell.length_c   1.000
_cell.angle_alpha   90.00
_cell.angle_beta   90.00
_cell.angle_gamma   90.00
#
_symmetry.space_group_name_H-M   'P 1'
#
loop_
_entity.id
_entity.type
_entity.pdbx_description
1 polymer ?
#
loop_
_entity_poly.entity_id
_entity_poly.type
_entity_poly.pdbx_seq_one_letter_code
_entity_poly.pdbx_strand_id
1 'polypeptide(L)'
;MRTFIAIDIGETVAANIGGLQNEIRGFLDPKQEGIKWVDPELTHLTLKFLGDVEEDQIAGITEIVARTAENFKKFSIEVKKVSSFGRPPRVVWIGINVSDILCRLQSRLDSRLTKAGFEADEKKFVGHLTLCRVKDFAVGKQLKRIIPGFEGFSAGKIHVKSICVYKSELTKTGPEYTLLASYNLA
;
A
#
# COMPACT_ATOMS: atom_id res chain seq x y z
N MET A 1 12.05 5.91 14.56
CA MET A 1 11.93 6.07 13.07
C MET A 1 10.62 5.50 12.60
N ARG A 2 9.93 6.16 11.66
CA ARG A 2 8.67 5.63 11.13
C ARG A 2 8.93 4.38 10.30
N THR A 3 8.25 3.29 10.64
CA THR A 3 8.48 1.97 10.06
C THR A 3 7.17 1.33 9.62
N PHE A 4 7.22 0.59 8.52
CA PHE A 4 6.08 -0.20 8.03
C PHE A 4 6.55 -1.49 7.36
N ILE A 5 5.64 -2.45 7.23
CA ILE A 5 5.86 -3.74 6.59
C ILE A 5 4.98 -3.81 5.37
N ALA A 6 5.55 -4.22 4.22
CA ALA A 6 4.87 -4.19 2.94
C ALA A 6 5.30 -5.34 2.00
N ILE A 7 4.52 -5.49 0.93
CA ILE A 7 4.82 -6.30 -0.24
C ILE A 7 5.05 -5.34 -1.41
N ASP A 8 6.14 -5.54 -2.15
CA ASP A 8 6.45 -4.79 -3.37
C ASP A 8 5.55 -5.24 -4.52
N ILE A 9 5.16 -4.27 -5.35
CA ILE A 9 4.19 -4.54 -6.42
C ILE A 9 4.83 -4.96 -7.76
N GLY A 10 6.12 -4.72 -7.92
CA GLY A 10 6.86 -4.99 -9.16
C GLY A 10 6.62 -3.96 -10.26
N GLU A 11 7.57 -3.88 -11.19
CA GLU A 11 7.63 -2.84 -12.24
C GLU A 11 6.40 -2.83 -13.16
N THR A 12 5.90 -4.01 -13.57
CA THR A 12 4.75 -4.09 -14.48
C THR A 12 3.49 -3.48 -13.85
N VAL A 13 3.21 -3.80 -12.58
CA VAL A 13 2.04 -3.26 -11.88
C VAL A 13 2.24 -1.76 -11.62
N ALA A 14 3.45 -1.32 -11.27
CA ALA A 14 3.79 0.09 -11.10
C ALA A 14 3.56 0.88 -12.39
N ALA A 15 4.03 0.37 -13.54
CA ALA A 15 3.81 1.00 -14.85
C ALA A 15 2.32 1.12 -15.19
N ASN A 16 1.53 0.05 -14.97
CA ASN A 16 0.08 0.06 -15.21
C ASN A 16 -0.65 1.05 -14.28
N ILE A 17 -0.21 1.19 -13.03
CA ILE A 17 -0.71 2.21 -12.08
C ILE A 17 -0.38 3.61 -12.60
N GLY A 18 0.84 3.84 -13.10
CA GLY A 18 1.22 5.11 -13.71
C GLY A 18 0.35 5.48 -14.90
N GLY A 19 0.05 4.53 -15.79
CA GLY A 19 -0.90 4.68 -16.89
C GLY A 19 -2.29 5.08 -16.41
N LEU A 20 -2.83 4.35 -15.41
CA LEU A 20 -4.13 4.67 -14.80
C LEU A 20 -4.16 6.08 -14.20
N GLN A 21 -3.11 6.47 -13.48
CA GLN A 21 -3.02 7.82 -12.90
C GLN A 21 -3.05 8.88 -14.00
N ASN A 22 -2.36 8.67 -15.13
CA ASN A 22 -2.36 9.60 -16.25
C ASN A 22 -3.74 9.69 -16.93
N GLU A 23 -4.45 8.56 -17.08
CA GLU A 23 -5.82 8.57 -17.59
C GLU A 23 -6.75 9.38 -16.66
N ILE A 24 -6.71 9.15 -15.35
CA ILE A 24 -7.52 9.91 -14.38
C ILE A 24 -7.18 11.39 -14.41
N ARG A 25 -5.89 11.74 -14.50
CA ARG A 25 -5.42 13.14 -14.62
C ARG A 25 -5.99 13.83 -15.87
N GLY A 26 -6.16 13.09 -16.97
CA GLY A 26 -6.73 13.63 -18.21
C GLY A 26 -8.16 14.17 -18.08
N PHE A 27 -8.89 13.78 -17.03
CA PHE A 27 -10.23 14.32 -16.71
C PHE A 27 -10.21 15.51 -15.76
N LEU A 28 -9.06 15.91 -15.24
CA LEU A 28 -8.87 17.03 -14.33
C LEU A 28 -8.23 18.20 -15.03
N ASP A 29 -8.40 19.42 -14.49
CA ASP A 29 -7.65 20.59 -14.97
C ASP A 29 -6.14 20.32 -14.76
N PRO A 30 -5.28 20.54 -15.78
CA PRO A 30 -3.83 20.38 -15.63
C PRO A 30 -3.21 21.24 -14.53
N LYS A 31 -3.86 22.35 -14.16
CA LYS A 31 -3.45 23.25 -13.08
C LYS A 31 -4.10 22.92 -11.74
N GLN A 32 -4.82 21.79 -11.65
CA GLN A 32 -5.57 21.44 -10.46
C GLN A 32 -4.65 21.24 -9.25
N GLU A 33 -4.81 22.08 -8.25
CA GLU A 33 -4.16 21.95 -6.95
C GLU A 33 -4.99 21.07 -5.99
N GLY A 34 -4.42 20.76 -4.84
CA GLY A 34 -5.12 20.02 -3.77
C GLY A 34 -5.21 18.52 -3.96
N ILE A 35 -4.46 17.97 -4.95
CA ILE A 35 -4.31 16.53 -5.16
C ILE A 35 -2.81 16.18 -5.13
N LYS A 36 -2.46 15.16 -4.35
CA LYS A 36 -1.09 14.61 -4.28
C LYS A 36 -1.10 13.18 -4.82
N TRP A 37 -0.53 13.01 -6.00
CA TRP A 37 -0.34 11.69 -6.61
C TRP A 37 0.78 10.95 -5.89
N VAL A 38 0.59 9.64 -5.73
CA VAL A 38 1.65 8.75 -5.24
C VAL A 38 2.50 8.35 -6.43
N ASP A 39 3.82 8.40 -6.26
CA ASP A 39 4.73 7.88 -7.27
C ASP A 39 4.49 6.37 -7.44
N PRO A 40 4.22 5.88 -8.68
CA PRO A 40 4.03 4.46 -8.91
C PRO A 40 5.19 3.59 -8.43
N GLU A 41 6.43 4.08 -8.52
CA GLU A 41 7.63 3.37 -8.06
C GLU A 41 7.72 3.26 -6.54
N LEU A 42 7.08 4.17 -5.81
CA LEU A 42 6.98 4.14 -4.34
C LEU A 42 5.73 3.42 -3.84
N THR A 43 4.89 2.92 -4.78
CA THR A 43 3.64 2.24 -4.41
C THR A 43 3.94 0.83 -3.88
N HIS A 44 3.34 0.46 -2.78
CA HIS A 44 3.48 -0.84 -2.13
C HIS A 44 2.17 -1.27 -1.46
N LEU A 45 1.99 -2.57 -1.25
CA LEU A 45 0.91 -3.10 -0.45
C LEU A 45 1.33 -3.13 1.02
N THR A 46 0.88 -2.15 1.79
CA THR A 46 1.15 -2.11 3.24
C THR A 46 0.41 -3.25 3.95
N LEU A 47 1.14 -4.06 4.68
CA LEU A 47 0.60 -5.11 5.56
C LEU A 47 0.39 -4.59 6.98
N LYS A 48 1.30 -3.75 7.48
CA LYS A 48 1.26 -3.20 8.84
C LYS A 48 2.05 -1.89 8.92
N PHE A 49 1.44 -0.86 9.48
CA PHE A 49 2.16 0.33 9.95
C PHE A 49 2.56 0.12 11.42
N LEU A 50 3.84 0.36 11.73
CA LEU A 50 4.37 0.24 13.10
C LEU A 50 4.49 1.59 13.81
N GLY A 51 4.36 2.69 13.06
CA GLY A 51 4.56 4.04 13.60
C GLY A 51 6.03 4.33 13.86
N ASP A 52 6.30 5.11 14.90
CA ASP A 52 7.67 5.41 15.32
C ASP A 52 8.24 4.25 16.14
N VAL A 53 9.35 3.71 15.66
CA VAL A 53 10.04 2.54 16.21
C VAL A 53 11.44 2.95 16.62
N GLU A 54 11.89 2.49 17.79
CA GLU A 54 13.27 2.69 18.26
C GLU A 54 14.23 1.72 17.53
N GLU A 55 15.50 2.09 17.48
CA GLU A 55 16.49 1.35 16.68
C GLU A 55 16.72 -0.08 17.21
N ASP A 56 16.69 -0.25 18.52
CA ASP A 56 16.83 -1.54 19.21
C ASP A 56 15.65 -2.51 18.96
N GLN A 57 14.47 -2.00 18.59
CA GLN A 57 13.30 -2.81 18.27
C GLN A 57 13.38 -3.43 16.86
N ILE A 58 14.19 -2.89 15.95
CA ILE A 58 14.27 -3.33 14.55
C ILE A 58 14.65 -4.81 14.45
N ALA A 59 15.59 -5.28 15.24
CA ALA A 59 16.02 -6.68 15.24
C ALA A 59 14.85 -7.63 15.55
N GLY A 60 14.04 -7.31 16.56
CA GLY A 60 12.85 -8.09 16.92
C GLY A 60 11.77 -8.08 15.85
N ILE A 61 11.53 -6.90 15.22
CA ILE A 61 10.58 -6.76 14.11
C ILE A 61 11.00 -7.64 12.93
N THR A 62 12.26 -7.53 12.51
CA THR A 62 12.78 -8.28 11.36
C THR A 62 12.76 -9.79 11.60
N GLU A 63 13.04 -10.25 12.81
CA GLU A 63 12.90 -11.66 13.19
C GLU A 63 11.44 -12.15 13.08
N ILE A 64 10.48 -11.35 13.55
CA ILE A 64 9.05 -11.68 13.42
C ILE A 64 8.63 -11.78 11.95
N VAL A 65 9.11 -10.87 11.10
CA VAL A 65 8.83 -10.88 9.66
C VAL A 65 9.45 -12.10 9.00
N ALA A 66 10.71 -12.42 9.30
CA ALA A 66 11.42 -13.60 8.78
C ALA A 66 10.66 -14.89 9.11
N ARG A 67 10.38 -15.13 10.38
CA ARG A 67 9.60 -16.29 10.85
C ARG A 67 8.18 -16.33 10.29
N THR A 68 7.61 -15.18 9.92
CA THR A 68 6.31 -15.16 9.28
C THR A 68 6.45 -15.58 7.81
N ALA A 69 7.43 -15.04 7.09
CA ALA A 69 7.68 -15.36 5.68
C ALA A 69 7.91 -16.86 5.45
N GLU A 70 8.71 -17.52 6.28
CA GLU A 70 9.01 -18.95 6.21
C GLU A 70 7.75 -19.85 6.27
N ASN A 71 6.66 -19.38 6.83
CA ASN A 71 5.42 -20.16 6.98
C ASN A 71 4.44 -20.00 5.79
N PHE A 72 4.80 -19.21 4.78
CA PHE A 72 3.95 -18.95 3.62
C PHE A 72 4.69 -19.26 2.32
N LYS A 73 4.05 -20.01 1.44
CA LYS A 73 4.54 -20.20 0.08
C LYS A 73 4.27 -18.94 -0.75
N LYS A 74 5.06 -18.75 -1.80
CA LYS A 74 4.84 -17.72 -2.82
C LYS A 74 3.44 -17.83 -3.42
N PHE A 75 2.78 -16.71 -3.65
CA PHE A 75 1.43 -16.66 -4.20
C PHE A 75 1.25 -15.42 -5.08
N SER A 76 0.13 -15.36 -5.80
CA SER A 76 -0.20 -14.20 -6.64
C SER A 76 -1.50 -13.56 -6.15
N ILE A 77 -1.57 -12.24 -6.28
CA ILE A 77 -2.76 -11.43 -5.99
C ILE A 77 -3.07 -10.52 -7.17
N GLU A 78 -4.35 -10.35 -7.47
CA GLU A 78 -4.79 -9.45 -8.53
C GLU A 78 -4.98 -8.03 -8.01
N VAL A 79 -4.56 -7.06 -8.83
CA VAL A 79 -4.72 -5.63 -8.57
C VAL A 79 -5.82 -5.11 -9.49
N LYS A 80 -7.00 -4.82 -8.95
CA LYS A 80 -8.17 -4.40 -9.71
C LYS A 80 -9.16 -3.59 -8.88
N LYS A 81 -10.07 -2.91 -9.56
CA LYS A 81 -11.13 -2.06 -9.01
C LYS A 81 -10.59 -0.77 -8.39
N VAL A 82 -10.78 0.31 -9.11
CA VAL A 82 -10.53 1.65 -8.57
C VAL A 82 -11.68 2.06 -7.67
N SER A 83 -11.35 2.61 -6.51
CA SER A 83 -12.34 3.11 -5.56
C SER A 83 -11.74 4.22 -4.69
N SER A 84 -12.46 4.68 -3.67
CA SER A 84 -12.00 5.77 -2.81
C SER A 84 -12.47 5.64 -1.37
N PHE A 85 -11.72 6.27 -0.46
CA PHE A 85 -12.14 6.53 0.92
C PHE A 85 -12.54 8.00 1.08
N GLY A 86 -13.53 8.22 1.93
CA GLY A 86 -14.06 9.55 2.24
C GLY A 86 -15.25 9.96 1.35
N ARG A 87 -16.03 10.95 1.84
CA ARG A 87 -17.20 11.52 1.14
C ARG A 87 -17.16 13.04 1.26
N PRO A 88 -16.71 13.77 0.22
CA PRO A 88 -16.18 13.27 -1.07
C PRO A 88 -14.84 12.52 -0.91
N PRO A 89 -14.35 11.83 -1.96
CA PRO A 89 -13.07 11.14 -1.96
C PRO A 89 -11.92 11.95 -1.37
N ARG A 90 -11.21 11.36 -0.42
CA ARG A 90 -9.99 11.89 0.20
C ARG A 90 -8.76 11.07 -0.15
N VAL A 91 -8.96 9.80 -0.48
CA VAL A 91 -7.93 8.88 -0.96
C VAL A 91 -8.53 8.09 -2.10
N VAL A 92 -7.89 8.12 -3.26
CA VAL A 92 -8.22 7.25 -4.39
C VAL A 92 -7.22 6.09 -4.39
N TRP A 93 -7.71 4.89 -4.60
CA TRP A 93 -6.92 3.68 -4.52
C TRP A 93 -7.38 2.63 -5.54
N ILE A 94 -6.50 1.70 -5.87
CA ILE A 94 -6.85 0.47 -6.58
C ILE A 94 -6.80 -0.71 -5.62
N GLY A 95 -7.81 -1.56 -5.67
CA GLY A 95 -7.99 -2.69 -4.75
C GLY A 95 -7.08 -3.86 -5.06
N ILE A 96 -6.81 -4.63 -4.03
CA ILE A 96 -6.23 -5.96 -4.11
C ILE A 96 -7.35 -6.97 -3.97
N ASN A 97 -7.43 -7.94 -4.88
CA ASN A 97 -8.31 -9.09 -4.69
C ASN A 97 -7.76 -9.93 -3.54
N VAL A 98 -8.33 -9.70 -2.36
CA VAL A 98 -7.83 -10.27 -1.10
C VAL A 98 -8.09 -11.77 -1.09
N SER A 99 -7.01 -12.55 -1.18
CA SER A 99 -7.05 -14.02 -1.05
C SER A 99 -6.96 -14.45 0.41
N ASP A 100 -7.43 -15.65 0.72
CA ASP A 100 -7.33 -16.22 2.08
C ASP A 100 -5.87 -16.30 2.55
N ILE A 101 -4.92 -16.53 1.62
CA ILE A 101 -3.49 -16.58 1.93
C ILE A 101 -3.01 -15.20 2.41
N LEU A 102 -3.38 -14.13 1.70
CA LEU A 102 -3.00 -12.75 2.07
C LEU A 102 -3.61 -12.36 3.42
N CYS A 103 -4.88 -12.69 3.66
CA CYS A 103 -5.52 -12.44 4.94
C CYS A 103 -4.81 -13.17 6.08
N ARG A 104 -4.48 -14.46 5.90
CA ARG A 104 -3.78 -15.25 6.92
C ARG A 104 -2.37 -14.72 7.18
N LEU A 105 -1.66 -14.30 6.13
CA LEU A 105 -0.33 -13.71 6.25
C LEU A 105 -0.39 -12.43 7.08
N GLN A 106 -1.27 -11.50 6.72
CA GLN A 106 -1.43 -10.22 7.41
C GLN A 106 -1.86 -10.44 8.88
N SER A 107 -2.87 -11.28 9.12
CA SER A 107 -3.35 -11.58 10.47
C SER A 107 -2.29 -12.26 11.35
N ARG A 108 -1.47 -13.16 10.75
CA ARG A 108 -0.35 -13.80 11.47
C ARG A 108 0.72 -12.79 11.84
N LEU A 109 1.04 -11.89 10.91
CA LEU A 109 2.01 -10.81 11.13
C LEU A 109 1.52 -9.87 12.23
N ASP A 110 0.29 -9.36 12.13
CA ASP A 110 -0.32 -8.48 13.12
C ASP A 110 -0.34 -9.11 14.52
N SER A 111 -0.81 -10.36 14.64
CA SER A 111 -0.85 -11.08 15.92
C SER A 111 0.53 -11.26 16.57
N ARG A 112 1.58 -11.53 15.77
CA ARG A 112 2.95 -11.68 16.31
C ARG A 112 3.52 -10.35 16.78
N LEU A 113 3.30 -9.28 16.01
CA LEU A 113 3.72 -7.94 16.36
C LEU A 113 3.00 -7.41 17.59
N THR A 114 1.68 -7.70 17.72
CA THR A 114 0.91 -7.33 18.91
C THR A 114 1.44 -8.03 20.17
N LYS A 115 1.81 -9.30 20.07
CA LYS A 115 2.47 -10.01 21.18
C LYS A 115 3.85 -9.45 21.55
N ALA A 116 4.50 -8.79 20.62
CA ALA A 116 5.78 -8.09 20.82
C ALA A 116 5.60 -6.64 21.32
N GLY A 117 4.35 -6.20 21.61
CA GLY A 117 4.05 -4.89 22.20
C GLY A 117 3.65 -3.81 21.19
N PHE A 118 3.51 -4.11 19.89
CA PHE A 118 2.98 -3.17 18.92
C PHE A 118 1.46 -3.12 18.95
N GLU A 119 0.88 -1.97 18.57
CA GLU A 119 -0.58 -1.81 18.53
C GLU A 119 -1.22 -2.77 17.52
N ALA A 120 -2.32 -3.42 17.91
CA ALA A 120 -3.12 -4.22 17.01
C ALA A 120 -3.86 -3.34 15.99
N ASP A 121 -4.09 -3.87 14.78
CA ASP A 121 -4.93 -3.18 13.81
C ASP A 121 -6.41 -3.25 14.25
N GLU A 122 -7.00 -2.11 14.58
CA GLU A 122 -8.41 -2.04 15.00
C GLU A 122 -9.39 -2.33 13.83
N LYS A 123 -8.96 -2.06 12.60
CA LYS A 123 -9.79 -2.19 11.40
C LYS A 123 -9.44 -3.45 10.62
N LYS A 124 -10.47 -4.05 10.03
CA LYS A 124 -10.27 -5.14 9.08
C LYS A 124 -9.31 -4.71 7.97
N PHE A 125 -8.35 -5.58 7.66
CA PHE A 125 -7.42 -5.37 6.56
C PHE A 125 -8.15 -5.22 5.23
N VAL A 126 -7.89 -4.11 4.55
CA VAL A 126 -8.37 -3.83 3.19
C VAL A 126 -7.15 -3.64 2.30
N GLY A 127 -6.82 -4.66 1.53
CA GLY A 127 -5.71 -4.60 0.58
C GLY A 127 -5.96 -3.56 -0.50
N HIS A 128 -5.14 -2.50 -0.52
CA HIS A 128 -5.26 -1.44 -1.51
C HIS A 128 -3.90 -0.78 -1.80
N LEU A 129 -3.78 -0.22 -2.99
CA LEU A 129 -2.64 0.60 -3.41
C LEU A 129 -3.14 2.03 -3.62
N THR A 130 -2.58 2.98 -2.90
CA THR A 130 -3.00 4.38 -2.98
C THR A 130 -2.52 5.00 -4.29
N LEU A 131 -3.45 5.59 -5.06
CA LEU A 131 -3.15 6.33 -6.29
C LEU A 131 -2.89 7.81 -6.01
N CYS A 132 -3.75 8.44 -5.21
CA CYS A 132 -3.59 9.84 -4.80
C CYS A 132 -4.30 10.15 -3.49
N ARG A 133 -3.88 11.25 -2.86
CA ARG A 133 -4.53 11.86 -1.70
C ARG A 133 -5.10 13.21 -2.09
N VAL A 134 -6.31 13.50 -1.67
CA VAL A 134 -7.09 14.68 -2.05
C VAL A 134 -7.33 15.56 -0.84
N LYS A 135 -6.84 16.79 -0.89
CA LYS A 135 -7.03 17.79 0.16
C LYS A 135 -8.20 18.72 -0.17
N ASP A 136 -8.38 19.04 -1.45
CA ASP A 136 -9.41 19.96 -1.93
C ASP A 136 -10.78 19.26 -2.07
N PHE A 137 -11.84 19.93 -1.59
CA PHE A 137 -13.19 19.39 -1.60
C PHE A 137 -13.81 19.35 -3.00
N ALA A 138 -13.52 20.35 -3.85
CA ALA A 138 -14.04 20.42 -5.21
C ALA A 138 -13.42 19.32 -6.08
N VAL A 139 -12.12 19.10 -5.94
CA VAL A 139 -11.40 17.98 -6.58
C VAL A 139 -12.00 16.64 -6.16
N GLY A 140 -12.28 16.48 -4.87
CA GLY A 140 -12.94 15.26 -4.37
C GLY A 140 -14.30 15.03 -5.02
N LYS A 141 -15.09 16.09 -5.24
CA LYS A 141 -16.38 16.00 -5.96
C LYS A 141 -16.22 15.62 -7.44
N GLN A 142 -15.18 16.14 -8.11
CA GLN A 142 -14.86 15.76 -9.50
C GLN A 142 -14.48 14.28 -9.57
N LEU A 143 -13.56 13.83 -8.72
CA LEU A 143 -13.11 12.45 -8.67
C LEU A 143 -14.24 11.47 -8.35
N LYS A 144 -15.23 11.86 -7.52
CA LYS A 144 -16.44 11.05 -7.27
C LYS A 144 -17.19 10.70 -8.55
N ARG A 145 -17.16 11.59 -9.57
CA ARG A 145 -17.81 11.37 -10.88
C ARG A 145 -16.93 10.58 -11.84
N ILE A 146 -15.61 10.71 -11.71
CA ILE A 146 -14.61 10.10 -12.61
C ILE A 146 -14.35 8.64 -12.24
N ILE A 147 -14.16 8.34 -10.95
CA ILE A 147 -13.77 7.02 -10.44
C ILE A 147 -14.64 5.86 -10.92
N PRO A 148 -16.00 5.97 -11.00
CA PRO A 148 -16.84 4.88 -11.49
C PRO A 148 -16.48 4.39 -12.90
N GLY A 149 -15.95 5.26 -13.76
CA GLY A 149 -15.45 4.88 -15.09
C GLY A 149 -14.27 3.92 -15.07
N PHE A 150 -13.58 3.79 -13.94
CA PHE A 150 -12.40 2.93 -13.76
C PHE A 150 -12.66 1.73 -12.84
N GLU A 151 -13.90 1.46 -12.46
CA GLU A 151 -14.23 0.34 -11.57
C GLU A 151 -13.80 -1.02 -12.13
N GLY A 152 -13.83 -1.19 -13.45
CA GLY A 152 -13.40 -2.39 -14.15
C GLY A 152 -11.90 -2.48 -14.43
N PHE A 153 -11.10 -1.45 -14.10
CA PHE A 153 -9.67 -1.43 -14.39
C PHE A 153 -8.92 -2.52 -13.63
N SER A 154 -7.94 -3.13 -14.31
CA SER A 154 -7.00 -4.10 -13.75
C SER A 154 -5.56 -3.67 -14.04
N ALA A 155 -4.74 -3.56 -12.99
CA ALA A 155 -3.30 -3.31 -13.13
C ALA A 155 -2.48 -4.60 -13.27
N GLY A 156 -3.13 -5.77 -13.28
CA GLY A 156 -2.45 -7.07 -13.40
C GLY A 156 -2.31 -7.82 -12.08
N LYS A 157 -1.22 -8.61 -11.97
CA LYS A 157 -0.97 -9.47 -10.81
C LYS A 157 0.35 -9.13 -10.15
N ILE A 158 0.36 -9.11 -8.82
CA ILE A 158 1.58 -9.10 -8.01
C ILE A 158 1.94 -10.54 -7.68
N HIS A 159 3.18 -10.95 -8.02
CA HIS A 159 3.75 -12.21 -7.58
C HIS A 159 4.45 -11.98 -6.24
N VAL A 160 3.77 -12.33 -5.15
CA VAL A 160 4.27 -12.14 -3.78
C VAL A 160 5.38 -13.16 -3.52
N LYS A 161 6.61 -12.67 -3.46
CA LYS A 161 7.82 -13.48 -3.27
C LYS A 161 8.49 -13.21 -1.93
N SER A 162 8.28 -12.01 -1.38
CA SER A 162 8.92 -11.56 -0.15
C SER A 162 8.04 -10.60 0.63
N ILE A 163 8.39 -10.40 1.91
CA ILE A 163 7.87 -9.37 2.80
C ILE A 163 9.02 -8.45 3.15
N CYS A 164 8.79 -7.16 3.04
CA CYS A 164 9.80 -6.12 3.24
C CYS A 164 9.49 -5.27 4.48
N VAL A 165 10.53 -4.83 5.17
CA VAL A 165 10.46 -3.85 6.26
C VAL A 165 11.10 -2.57 5.76
N TYR A 166 10.36 -1.46 5.84
CA TYR A 166 10.79 -0.17 5.36
C TYR A 166 10.82 0.89 6.46
N LYS A 167 11.85 1.72 6.45
CA LYS A 167 11.88 3.03 7.10
C LYS A 167 11.24 4.05 6.17
N SER A 168 10.44 4.96 6.70
CA SER A 168 9.82 6.07 5.97
C SER A 168 10.29 7.40 6.54
N GLU A 169 10.84 8.25 5.69
CA GLU A 169 11.21 9.62 6.01
C GLU A 169 10.41 10.59 5.15
N LEU A 170 9.84 11.62 5.79
CA LEU A 170 9.14 12.68 5.07
C LEU A 170 10.15 13.77 4.72
N THR A 171 10.44 13.90 3.42
CA THR A 171 11.28 14.98 2.90
C THR A 171 10.42 16.10 2.30
N LYS A 172 11.06 17.20 1.91
CA LYS A 172 10.38 18.32 1.23
C LYS A 172 9.77 17.92 -0.12
N THR A 173 10.37 16.93 -0.78
CA THR A 173 9.94 16.41 -2.08
C THR A 173 8.88 15.32 -1.97
N GLY A 174 8.83 14.61 -0.86
CA GLY A 174 7.86 13.52 -0.62
C GLY A 174 8.37 12.48 0.37
N PRO A 175 7.71 11.34 0.49
CA PRO A 175 8.21 10.25 1.30
C PRO A 175 9.40 9.57 0.61
N GLU A 176 10.43 9.30 1.36
CA GLU A 176 11.55 8.44 0.98
C GLU A 176 11.50 7.15 1.81
N TYR A 177 11.70 6.01 1.14
CA TYR A 177 11.66 4.70 1.78
C TYR A 177 13.03 4.05 1.71
N THR A 178 13.53 3.60 2.86
CA THR A 178 14.76 2.81 2.96
C THR A 178 14.40 1.38 3.32
N LEU A 179 14.82 0.43 2.49
CA LEU A 179 14.65 -1.00 2.79
C LEU A 179 15.57 -1.38 3.96
N LEU A 180 14.99 -1.81 5.07
CA LEU A 180 15.72 -2.28 6.24
C LEU A 180 15.96 -3.80 6.16
N ALA A 181 14.99 -4.56 5.68
CA ALA A 181 15.08 -6.02 5.51
C ALA A 181 14.07 -6.52 4.47
N SER A 182 14.40 -7.64 3.83
CA SER A 182 13.51 -8.38 2.92
C SER A 182 13.65 -9.88 3.17
N TYR A 183 12.52 -10.57 3.32
CA TYR A 183 12.48 -12.01 3.61
C TYR A 183 11.63 -12.73 2.58
N ASN A 184 12.24 -13.68 1.90
CA ASN A 184 11.56 -14.51 0.89
C ASN A 184 10.54 -15.43 1.56
N LEU A 185 9.40 -15.60 0.88
CA LEU A 185 8.46 -16.67 1.19
C LEU A 185 9.05 -18.03 0.76
N ALA A 186 8.62 -19.10 1.44
CA ALA A 186 9.04 -20.47 1.15
C ALA A 186 8.70 -20.94 -0.28
#